data_a7bdb268177971258a46f77a81418193
#
_entry.id   a7bdb268177971258a46f77a81418193
#
_cell.length_a   1.000
_cell.length_b   1.000
_cell.length_c   1.000
_cell.angle_alpha   90.00
_cell.angle_beta   90.00
_cell.angle_gamma   90.00
#
_symmetry.space_group_name_H-M   'P 1'
#
loop_
_entity.id
_entity.type
_entity.pdbx_description
1 polymer ?
#
loop_
_entity_poly.entity_id
_entity_poly.type
_entity_poly.pdbx_seq_one_letter_code
_entity_poly.pdbx_strand_id
1 'polypeptide(L)'
;MNEIGNNLKRTRLLKKLSLKQAGDLLNISSTAVAKYEKGDIIPDSQKLIEFSKAYNVNVLDLVKVYNKPQMKFMTFRKRKRLTGQNLDLLKDIIMNEVGNYIEVLNYNDINNTIKLPQYKCNSIEDAEVAAQKFRNFIEISELQPIVNLINILENLGIYIIQIKNSNNRFKDFDGLSEIVENIPFIIILDDIKDGARQRFTIAHELGHLLINCDKEIEEKLCNRFASALLMPKKAIINEFGNYRKTISFYEYVTVKEEYKVSCAAINYRLKDLNIINDYLYKKMSSYISTYIGKDDLNPIKPEITYQYKKIVHKLENEDIISINKACELLGETADEFNREDYNY
;
A
#
# COMPACT_ATOMS: atom_id res chain seq x y z
N MET A 1 -24.01 6.35 15.73
CA MET A 1 -23.47 5.01 15.38
C MET A 1 -22.67 4.49 16.57
N ASN A 2 -22.69 3.16 16.80
CA ASN A 2 -21.98 2.56 17.94
C ASN A 2 -20.48 2.35 17.60
N GLU A 3 -19.66 3.36 17.73
CA GLU A 3 -18.23 3.28 17.42
C GLU A 3 -17.49 2.27 18.31
N ILE A 4 -17.83 2.22 19.60
CA ILE A 4 -17.23 1.27 20.55
C ILE A 4 -17.51 -0.18 20.11
N GLY A 5 -18.75 -0.51 19.78
CA GLY A 5 -19.10 -1.86 19.31
C GLY A 5 -18.37 -2.25 18.01
N ASN A 6 -18.23 -1.31 17.06
CA ASN A 6 -17.47 -1.50 15.83
C ASN A 6 -16.01 -1.77 16.13
N ASN A 7 -15.40 -1.00 17.05
CA ASN A 7 -14.02 -1.19 17.46
C ASN A 7 -13.80 -2.54 18.17
N LEU A 8 -14.71 -2.93 19.06
CA LEU A 8 -14.68 -4.26 19.70
C LEU A 8 -14.70 -5.38 18.65
N LYS A 9 -15.63 -5.31 17.70
CA LYS A 9 -15.75 -6.29 16.61
C LYS A 9 -14.49 -6.33 15.75
N ARG A 10 -13.99 -5.16 15.34
CA ARG A 10 -12.74 -5.02 14.56
C ARG A 10 -11.56 -5.66 15.29
N THR A 11 -11.36 -5.31 16.56
CA THR A 11 -10.26 -5.81 17.38
C THR A 11 -10.34 -7.32 17.56
N ARG A 12 -11.51 -7.87 17.90
CA ARG A 12 -11.72 -9.32 17.96
C ARG A 12 -11.36 -10.00 16.65
N LEU A 13 -11.82 -9.46 15.53
CA LEU A 13 -11.53 -10.01 14.22
C LEU A 13 -10.02 -9.95 13.90
N LEU A 14 -9.33 -8.86 14.21
CA LEU A 14 -7.88 -8.74 14.04
C LEU A 14 -7.12 -9.78 14.86
N LYS A 15 -7.59 -10.10 16.08
CA LYS A 15 -7.03 -11.16 16.93
C LYS A 15 -7.47 -12.57 16.50
N LYS A 16 -8.22 -12.72 15.41
CA LYS A 16 -8.77 -14.00 14.89
C LYS A 16 -9.66 -14.77 15.89
N LEU A 17 -10.27 -14.08 16.82
CA LEU A 17 -11.16 -14.67 17.82
C LEU A 17 -12.56 -14.85 17.23
N SER A 18 -13.14 -16.03 17.40
CA SER A 18 -14.57 -16.24 17.25
C SER A 18 -15.34 -15.58 18.40
N LEU A 19 -16.65 -15.35 18.23
CA LEU A 19 -17.49 -14.84 19.32
C LEU A 19 -17.43 -15.74 20.57
N LYS A 20 -17.32 -17.06 20.38
CA LYS A 20 -17.19 -18.03 21.47
C LYS A 20 -15.88 -17.85 22.21
N GLN A 21 -14.76 -17.84 21.50
CA GLN A 21 -13.43 -17.64 22.10
C GLN A 21 -13.32 -16.29 22.83
N ALA A 22 -13.89 -15.22 22.28
CA ALA A 22 -13.96 -13.92 22.95
C ALA A 22 -14.81 -13.98 24.22
N GLY A 23 -15.94 -14.70 24.17
CA GLY A 23 -16.78 -14.95 25.34
C GLY A 23 -16.05 -15.70 26.44
N ASP A 24 -15.34 -16.77 26.07
CA ASP A 24 -14.55 -17.58 26.99
C ASP A 24 -13.45 -16.73 27.68
N LEU A 25 -12.75 -15.86 26.94
CA LEU A 25 -11.73 -14.94 27.49
C LEU A 25 -12.31 -13.91 28.47
N LEU A 26 -13.54 -13.49 28.24
CA LEU A 26 -14.23 -12.45 29.01
C LEU A 26 -15.15 -13.01 30.10
N ASN A 27 -15.24 -14.34 30.21
CA ASN A 27 -16.19 -15.04 31.09
C ASN A 27 -17.66 -14.61 30.86
N ILE A 28 -18.07 -14.40 29.60
CA ILE A 28 -19.42 -14.06 29.19
C ILE A 28 -19.87 -14.93 28.01
N SER A 29 -21.16 -14.96 27.71
CA SER A 29 -21.68 -15.70 26.56
C SER A 29 -21.26 -15.06 25.24
N SER A 30 -21.13 -15.87 24.19
CA SER A 30 -20.92 -15.37 22.81
C SER A 30 -22.02 -14.41 22.35
N THR A 31 -23.26 -14.62 22.84
CA THR A 31 -24.40 -13.73 22.59
C THR A 31 -24.18 -12.36 23.26
N ALA A 32 -23.60 -12.32 24.47
CA ALA A 32 -23.29 -11.07 25.13
C ALA A 32 -22.21 -10.30 24.38
N VAL A 33 -21.14 -10.96 23.90
CA VAL A 33 -20.13 -10.34 23.04
C VAL A 33 -20.77 -9.75 21.80
N ALA A 34 -21.65 -10.49 21.13
CA ALA A 34 -22.37 -10.00 19.95
C ALA A 34 -23.24 -8.77 20.22
N LYS A 35 -23.87 -8.67 21.42
CA LYS A 35 -24.65 -7.51 21.82
C LYS A 35 -23.79 -6.27 22.04
N TYR A 36 -22.60 -6.42 22.65
CA TYR A 36 -21.64 -5.33 22.77
C TYR A 36 -21.16 -4.86 21.38
N GLU A 37 -20.85 -5.78 20.50
CA GLU A 37 -20.39 -5.46 19.12
C GLU A 37 -21.48 -4.78 18.27
N LYS A 38 -22.75 -5.14 18.47
CA LYS A 38 -23.90 -4.49 17.80
C LYS A 38 -24.26 -3.14 18.43
N GLY A 39 -23.84 -2.90 19.67
CA GLY A 39 -24.23 -1.73 20.45
C GLY A 39 -25.58 -1.83 21.15
N ASP A 40 -26.13 -3.03 21.22
CA ASP A 40 -27.33 -3.31 22.04
C ASP A 40 -27.02 -3.13 23.52
N ILE A 41 -25.75 -3.28 23.91
CA ILE A 41 -25.24 -3.05 25.26
C ILE A 41 -24.00 -2.15 25.12
N ILE A 42 -23.97 -1.05 25.86
CA ILE A 42 -22.80 -0.15 25.94
C ILE A 42 -21.94 -0.64 27.11
N PRO A 43 -20.64 -0.98 26.88
CA PRO A 43 -19.74 -1.37 27.96
C PRO A 43 -19.43 -0.18 28.85
N ASP A 44 -19.44 -0.39 30.17
CA ASP A 44 -18.91 0.57 31.13
C ASP A 44 -17.36 0.58 31.14
N SER A 45 -16.77 1.48 31.89
CA SER A 45 -15.32 1.64 31.95
C SER A 45 -14.59 0.37 32.41
N GLN A 46 -15.17 -0.36 33.36
CA GLN A 46 -14.59 -1.61 33.85
C GLN A 46 -14.64 -2.70 32.81
N LYS A 47 -15.76 -2.81 32.08
CA LYS A 47 -15.91 -3.76 30.98
C LYS A 47 -14.99 -3.44 29.81
N LEU A 48 -14.76 -2.17 29.49
CA LEU A 48 -13.78 -1.74 28.50
C LEU A 48 -12.35 -2.19 28.89
N ILE A 49 -11.99 -2.07 30.16
CA ILE A 49 -10.69 -2.55 30.68
C ILE A 49 -10.60 -4.09 30.55
N GLU A 50 -11.69 -4.83 30.81
CA GLU A 50 -11.71 -6.27 30.60
C GLU A 50 -11.51 -6.65 29.12
N PHE A 51 -12.23 -6.00 28.20
CA PHE A 51 -12.02 -6.17 26.75
C PHE A 51 -10.59 -5.85 26.32
N SER A 52 -10.03 -4.73 26.80
CA SER A 52 -8.67 -4.32 26.51
C SER A 52 -7.66 -5.39 26.91
N LYS A 53 -7.77 -5.95 28.12
CA LYS A 53 -6.92 -7.04 28.63
C LYS A 53 -7.12 -8.33 27.82
N ALA A 54 -8.38 -8.74 27.58
CA ALA A 54 -8.71 -9.96 26.86
C ALA A 54 -8.21 -9.93 25.40
N TYR A 55 -8.24 -8.78 24.76
CA TYR A 55 -7.81 -8.60 23.37
C TYR A 55 -6.35 -8.15 23.27
N ASN A 56 -5.68 -7.85 24.38
CA ASN A 56 -4.33 -7.30 24.43
C ASN A 56 -4.16 -6.07 23.52
N VAL A 57 -4.94 -5.02 23.82
CA VAL A 57 -4.93 -3.72 23.13
C VAL A 57 -5.11 -2.59 24.15
N ASN A 58 -4.80 -1.36 23.76
CA ASN A 58 -5.07 -0.19 24.62
C ASN A 58 -6.59 0.03 24.71
N VAL A 59 -7.07 0.48 25.88
CA VAL A 59 -8.48 0.87 26.07
C VAL A 59 -8.88 1.99 25.09
N LEU A 60 -7.96 2.91 24.81
CA LEU A 60 -8.18 4.01 23.86
C LEU A 60 -8.54 3.50 22.46
N ASP A 61 -7.95 2.39 22.01
CA ASP A 61 -8.27 1.79 20.70
C ASP A 61 -9.73 1.32 20.61
N LEU A 62 -10.34 1.01 21.76
CA LEU A 62 -11.72 0.55 21.83
C LEU A 62 -12.74 1.70 21.84
N VAL A 63 -12.34 2.89 22.29
CA VAL A 63 -13.22 4.07 22.40
C VAL A 63 -12.96 5.12 21.32
N LYS A 64 -11.89 4.98 20.55
CA LYS A 64 -11.51 5.91 19.48
C LYS A 64 -12.65 6.12 18.49
N VAL A 65 -12.94 7.38 18.21
CA VAL A 65 -13.85 7.78 17.12
C VAL A 65 -13.02 8.02 15.87
N TYR A 66 -13.31 7.28 14.81
CA TYR A 66 -12.63 7.44 13.55
C TYR A 66 -13.42 8.35 12.61
N ASN A 67 -12.75 9.33 12.05
CA ASN A 67 -13.32 10.09 10.94
C ASN A 67 -13.25 9.21 9.67
N LYS A 68 -14.38 8.60 9.30
CA LYS A 68 -14.45 7.68 8.16
C LYS A 68 -14.87 8.44 6.91
N PRO A 69 -13.95 8.74 6.00
CA PRO A 69 -14.28 9.37 4.75
C PRO A 69 -15.13 8.47 3.87
N GLN A 70 -15.91 9.05 2.97
CA GLN A 70 -16.67 8.27 2.00
C GLN A 70 -15.74 7.77 0.89
N MET A 71 -15.56 6.45 0.82
CA MET A 71 -14.76 5.77 -0.20
C MET A 71 -15.64 4.89 -1.10
N LYS A 72 -15.36 4.88 -2.39
CA LYS A 72 -16.15 4.13 -3.38
C LYS A 72 -15.69 2.69 -3.53
N PHE A 73 -14.43 2.39 -3.19
CA PHE A 73 -13.82 1.07 -3.30
C PHE A 73 -14.05 0.41 -4.67
N MET A 74 -13.94 1.19 -5.75
CA MET A 74 -14.32 0.71 -7.09
C MET A 74 -13.45 -0.46 -7.57
N THR A 75 -12.17 -0.45 -7.24
CA THR A 75 -11.20 -1.50 -7.62
C THR A 75 -11.43 -2.82 -6.87
N PHE A 76 -11.99 -2.80 -5.65
CA PHE A 76 -12.36 -4.05 -4.94
C PHE A 76 -13.39 -4.90 -5.66
N ARG A 77 -14.27 -4.28 -6.46
CA ARG A 77 -15.32 -5.01 -7.20
C ARG A 77 -14.76 -5.96 -8.27
N LYS A 78 -13.51 -5.73 -8.73
CA LYS A 78 -12.85 -6.53 -9.76
C LYS A 78 -12.09 -7.73 -9.19
N ARG A 79 -11.70 -7.70 -7.92
CA ARG A 79 -10.85 -8.71 -7.28
C ARG A 79 -11.70 -9.74 -6.52
N LYS A 80 -12.02 -10.87 -7.16
CA LYS A 80 -12.90 -11.93 -6.63
C LYS A 80 -12.33 -12.76 -5.46
N ARG A 81 -11.10 -12.49 -5.01
CA ARG A 81 -10.40 -13.36 -4.06
C ARG A 81 -10.65 -13.03 -2.59
N LEU A 82 -10.78 -11.75 -2.24
CA LEU A 82 -11.15 -11.31 -0.91
C LEU A 82 -12.68 -11.24 -0.79
N THR A 83 -13.27 -12.03 0.10
CA THR A 83 -14.73 -12.11 0.29
C THR A 83 -15.10 -12.08 1.77
N GLY A 84 -16.36 -11.72 2.05
CA GLY A 84 -16.96 -11.79 3.39
C GLY A 84 -16.28 -10.91 4.42
N GLN A 85 -16.15 -11.42 5.64
CA GLN A 85 -15.66 -10.68 6.81
C GLN A 85 -14.26 -10.07 6.63
N ASN A 86 -13.38 -10.71 5.85
CA ASN A 86 -12.03 -10.18 5.62
C ASN A 86 -12.06 -8.93 4.74
N LEU A 87 -12.95 -8.90 3.75
CA LEU A 87 -13.13 -7.72 2.89
C LEU A 87 -13.71 -6.54 3.67
N ASP A 88 -14.73 -6.79 4.49
CA ASP A 88 -15.38 -5.75 5.30
C ASP A 88 -14.39 -5.17 6.33
N LEU A 89 -13.61 -6.05 6.97
CA LEU A 89 -12.57 -5.64 7.91
C LEU A 89 -11.48 -4.80 7.21
N LEU A 90 -11.00 -5.24 6.04
CA LEU A 90 -9.98 -4.49 5.31
C LEU A 90 -10.48 -3.11 4.89
N LYS A 91 -11.72 -3.00 4.42
CA LYS A 91 -12.34 -1.71 4.10
C LYS A 91 -12.43 -0.79 5.32
N ASP A 92 -12.82 -1.35 6.47
CA ASP A 92 -12.90 -0.59 7.72
C ASP A 92 -11.52 -0.07 8.15
N ILE A 93 -10.48 -0.91 8.05
CA ILE A 93 -9.09 -0.51 8.33
C ILE A 93 -8.66 0.61 7.37
N ILE A 94 -8.87 0.42 6.07
CA ILE A 94 -8.49 1.43 5.06
C ILE A 94 -9.18 2.77 5.32
N MET A 95 -10.49 2.76 5.58
CA MET A 95 -11.22 4.00 5.89
C MET A 95 -10.66 4.70 7.13
N ASN A 96 -10.28 3.96 8.16
CA ASN A 96 -9.71 4.52 9.36
C ASN A 96 -8.32 5.15 9.09
N GLU A 97 -7.44 4.45 8.37
CA GLU A 97 -6.10 4.97 8.06
C GLU A 97 -6.17 6.19 7.14
N VAL A 98 -7.02 6.16 6.11
CA VAL A 98 -7.26 7.31 5.24
C VAL A 98 -7.84 8.48 6.03
N GLY A 99 -8.80 8.22 6.94
CA GLY A 99 -9.38 9.25 7.82
C GLY A 99 -8.35 9.89 8.74
N ASN A 100 -7.48 9.10 9.37
CA ASN A 100 -6.36 9.60 10.17
C ASN A 100 -5.42 10.46 9.33
N TYR A 101 -5.12 10.04 8.11
CA TYR A 101 -4.22 10.79 7.23
C TYR A 101 -4.84 12.14 6.83
N ILE A 102 -6.12 12.17 6.47
CA ILE A 102 -6.86 13.40 6.15
C ILE A 102 -6.89 14.34 7.38
N GLU A 103 -7.14 13.80 8.59
CA GLU A 103 -7.11 14.57 9.83
C GLU A 103 -5.75 15.27 10.01
N VAL A 104 -4.65 14.54 9.83
CA VAL A 104 -3.27 15.07 9.94
C VAL A 104 -2.99 16.16 8.89
N LEU A 105 -3.44 15.95 7.65
CA LEU A 105 -3.28 16.94 6.59
C LEU A 105 -4.07 18.23 6.87
N ASN A 106 -5.27 18.10 7.44
CA ASN A 106 -6.10 19.25 7.80
C ASN A 106 -5.48 20.09 8.93
N TYR A 107 -4.83 19.46 9.91
CA TYR A 107 -4.08 20.22 10.95
C TYR A 107 -2.90 21.01 10.37
N ASN A 108 -2.29 20.51 9.31
CA ASN A 108 -1.10 21.14 8.73
C ASN A 108 -1.43 22.18 7.63
N ASP A 109 -2.72 22.53 7.45
CA ASP A 109 -3.20 23.43 6.38
C ASP A 109 -2.65 23.06 4.98
N ILE A 110 -2.28 21.79 4.80
CA ILE A 110 -1.81 21.28 3.51
C ILE A 110 -3.04 21.11 2.59
N ASN A 111 -3.56 22.21 2.08
CA ASN A 111 -4.54 22.24 1.00
C ASN A 111 -3.90 21.90 -0.36
N ASN A 112 -3.00 20.93 -0.40
CA ASN A 112 -2.36 20.49 -1.63
C ASN A 112 -3.32 19.61 -2.45
N THR A 113 -4.34 20.23 -3.03
CA THR A 113 -5.09 19.62 -4.13
C THR A 113 -4.19 19.60 -5.35
N ILE A 114 -3.35 18.59 -5.45
CA ILE A 114 -2.55 18.40 -6.66
C ILE A 114 -3.50 17.99 -7.79
N LYS A 115 -3.47 18.74 -8.88
CA LYS A 115 -4.16 18.33 -10.10
C LYS A 115 -3.30 17.30 -10.82
N LEU A 116 -3.55 16.02 -10.55
CA LEU A 116 -2.85 14.94 -11.23
C LEU A 116 -3.11 15.00 -12.75
N PRO A 117 -2.09 14.78 -13.58
CA PRO A 117 -2.27 14.65 -15.00
C PRO A 117 -3.16 13.44 -15.33
N GLN A 118 -4.03 13.58 -16.32
CA GLN A 118 -4.88 12.50 -16.80
C GLN A 118 -4.48 12.15 -18.23
N TYR A 119 -4.20 10.87 -18.47
CA TYR A 119 -3.75 10.36 -19.76
C TYR A 119 -4.85 9.49 -20.38
N LYS A 120 -5.39 9.90 -21.51
CA LYS A 120 -6.30 9.06 -22.28
C LYS A 120 -5.50 7.96 -22.98
N CYS A 121 -5.79 6.70 -22.66
CA CYS A 121 -5.09 5.54 -23.20
C CYS A 121 -6.09 4.54 -23.79
N ASN A 122 -5.92 4.19 -25.05
CA ASN A 122 -6.74 3.21 -25.76
C ASN A 122 -5.90 2.00 -26.22
N SER A 123 -4.57 2.09 -26.12
CA SER A 123 -3.62 1.08 -26.56
C SER A 123 -2.46 0.91 -25.56
N ILE A 124 -1.69 -0.14 -25.75
CA ILE A 124 -0.47 -0.39 -24.98
C ILE A 124 0.56 0.71 -25.21
N GLU A 125 0.64 1.21 -26.44
CA GLU A 125 1.52 2.31 -26.84
C GLU A 125 1.16 3.61 -26.12
N ASP A 126 -0.13 3.89 -25.93
CA ASP A 126 -0.57 5.05 -25.16
C ASP A 126 -0.11 4.95 -23.68
N ALA A 127 -0.14 3.76 -23.09
CA ALA A 127 0.33 3.55 -21.71
C ALA A 127 1.86 3.76 -21.60
N GLU A 128 2.65 3.38 -22.61
CA GLU A 128 4.08 3.71 -22.69
C GLU A 128 4.32 5.22 -22.74
N VAL A 129 3.55 5.92 -23.59
CA VAL A 129 3.64 7.38 -23.71
C VAL A 129 3.18 8.06 -22.43
N ALA A 130 2.14 7.56 -21.77
CA ALA A 130 1.67 8.07 -20.48
C ALA A 130 2.77 7.95 -19.40
N ALA A 131 3.45 6.82 -19.32
CA ALA A 131 4.57 6.63 -18.40
C ALA A 131 5.72 7.60 -18.68
N GLN A 132 6.05 7.82 -19.96
CA GLN A 132 7.05 8.80 -20.36
C GLN A 132 6.66 10.22 -19.97
N LYS A 133 5.40 10.62 -20.25
CA LYS A 133 4.88 11.94 -19.87
C LYS A 133 4.89 12.13 -18.36
N PHE A 134 4.57 11.10 -17.59
CA PHE A 134 4.64 11.17 -16.14
C PHE A 134 6.08 11.29 -15.64
N ARG A 135 7.04 10.57 -16.23
CA ARG A 135 8.48 10.77 -15.90
C ARG A 135 8.93 12.19 -16.16
N ASN A 136 8.51 12.80 -17.28
CA ASN A 136 8.80 14.21 -17.57
C ASN A 136 8.13 15.16 -16.55
N PHE A 137 6.90 14.85 -16.11
CA PHE A 137 6.18 15.60 -15.08
C PHE A 137 6.88 15.60 -13.74
N ILE A 138 7.54 14.49 -13.38
CA ILE A 138 8.35 14.36 -12.16
C ILE A 138 9.84 14.68 -12.39
N GLU A 139 10.18 15.24 -13.55
CA GLU A 139 11.53 15.68 -13.92
C GLU A 139 12.62 14.58 -13.89
N ILE A 140 12.23 13.32 -14.16
CA ILE A 140 13.16 12.18 -14.22
C ILE A 140 13.36 11.75 -15.68
N SER A 141 14.62 11.75 -16.11
CA SER A 141 15.01 11.32 -17.46
C SER A 141 14.62 9.86 -17.74
N GLU A 142 14.32 9.55 -19.02
CA GLU A 142 14.08 8.18 -19.47
C GLU A 142 15.29 7.24 -19.35
N LEU A 143 16.50 7.76 -19.10
CA LEU A 143 17.70 6.96 -18.88
C LEU A 143 18.04 6.77 -17.40
N GLN A 144 17.36 7.45 -16.50
CA GLN A 144 17.61 7.38 -15.06
C GLN A 144 16.67 6.41 -14.36
N PRO A 145 17.13 5.56 -13.45
CA PRO A 145 16.26 4.78 -12.58
C PRO A 145 15.50 5.69 -11.61
N ILE A 146 14.30 5.29 -11.22
CA ILE A 146 13.60 5.93 -10.09
C ILE A 146 14.16 5.33 -8.80
N VAL A 147 14.87 6.13 -8.02
CA VAL A 147 15.57 5.64 -6.82
C VAL A 147 14.61 5.35 -5.66
N ASN A 148 13.70 6.29 -5.37
CA ASN A 148 12.70 6.17 -4.30
C ASN A 148 11.34 6.64 -4.82
N LEU A 149 10.50 5.68 -5.22
CA LEU A 149 9.20 5.96 -5.81
C LEU A 149 8.24 6.56 -4.78
N ILE A 150 8.22 6.00 -3.56
CA ILE A 150 7.34 6.47 -2.47
C ILE A 150 7.62 7.94 -2.19
N ASN A 151 8.87 8.30 -1.95
CA ASN A 151 9.22 9.69 -1.61
C ASN A 151 8.85 10.67 -2.73
N ILE A 152 9.04 10.29 -3.99
CA ILE A 152 8.64 11.12 -5.14
C ILE A 152 7.13 11.34 -5.14
N LEU A 153 6.33 10.29 -4.95
CA LEU A 153 4.87 10.37 -4.96
C LEU A 153 4.33 11.18 -3.77
N GLU A 154 4.89 10.96 -2.56
CA GLU A 154 4.49 11.71 -1.37
C GLU A 154 4.82 13.20 -1.48
N ASN A 155 5.96 13.56 -2.08
CA ASN A 155 6.31 14.96 -2.35
C ASN A 155 5.39 15.62 -3.40
N LEU A 156 4.75 14.82 -4.25
CA LEU A 156 3.70 15.27 -5.16
C LEU A 156 2.33 15.36 -4.51
N GLY A 157 2.17 14.95 -3.25
CA GLY A 157 0.87 14.88 -2.58
C GLY A 157 0.05 13.65 -2.92
N ILE A 158 0.68 12.57 -3.44
CA ILE A 158 0.07 11.23 -3.57
C ILE A 158 0.53 10.41 -2.37
N TYR A 159 -0.35 10.18 -1.43
CA TYR A 159 0.03 9.58 -0.15
C TYR A 159 -0.06 8.06 -0.17
N ILE A 160 0.96 7.43 0.41
CA ILE A 160 1.06 5.96 0.45
C ILE A 160 0.68 5.48 1.86
N ILE A 161 -0.28 4.58 1.95
CA ILE A 161 -0.70 3.95 3.22
C ILE A 161 -0.31 2.47 3.20
N GLN A 162 0.44 2.06 4.20
CA GLN A 162 0.86 0.66 4.39
C GLN A 162 0.01 0.00 5.47
N ILE A 163 -0.90 -0.89 5.07
CA ILE A 163 -1.79 -1.61 5.98
C ILE A 163 -1.07 -2.80 6.60
N LYS A 164 -1.06 -2.87 7.93
CA LYS A 164 -0.51 -4.00 8.67
C LYS A 164 -1.26 -5.30 8.34
N ASN A 165 -0.52 -6.28 7.78
CA ASN A 165 -1.08 -7.59 7.43
C ASN A 165 -0.66 -8.69 8.41
N SER A 166 -0.96 -8.49 9.68
CA SER A 166 -0.66 -9.47 10.71
C SER A 166 -1.23 -10.86 10.36
N ASN A 167 -0.36 -11.86 10.39
CA ASN A 167 -0.73 -13.26 10.09
C ASN A 167 -1.21 -13.53 8.66
N ASN A 168 -0.75 -12.74 7.68
CA ASN A 168 -1.02 -12.97 6.26
C ASN A 168 -2.52 -13.06 5.91
N ARG A 169 -3.33 -12.25 6.60
CA ARG A 169 -4.80 -12.29 6.52
C ARG A 169 -5.33 -11.76 5.19
N PHE A 170 -4.67 -10.75 4.67
CA PHE A 170 -5.05 -10.03 3.45
C PHE A 170 -4.17 -10.39 2.26
N LYS A 171 -3.61 -11.61 2.23
CA LYS A 171 -2.65 -12.07 1.21
C LYS A 171 -3.14 -11.91 -0.25
N ASP A 172 -4.46 -11.87 -0.44
CA ASP A 172 -5.09 -11.72 -1.75
C ASP A 172 -5.40 -10.26 -2.10
N PHE A 173 -4.97 -9.31 -1.27
CA PHE A 173 -5.00 -7.89 -1.55
C PHE A 173 -3.63 -7.46 -2.07
N ASP A 174 -3.58 -6.92 -3.28
CA ASP A 174 -2.34 -6.40 -3.86
C ASP A 174 -2.16 -4.91 -3.57
N GLY A 175 -3.18 -4.10 -3.80
CA GLY A 175 -3.20 -2.66 -3.58
C GLY A 175 -4.56 -2.06 -3.93
N LEU A 176 -4.72 -0.79 -3.64
CA LEU A 176 -5.88 0.02 -3.98
C LEU A 176 -5.43 1.46 -4.17
N SER A 177 -5.96 2.14 -5.17
CA SER A 177 -5.81 3.59 -5.30
C SER A 177 -7.17 4.26 -5.41
N GLU A 178 -7.32 5.39 -4.73
CA GLU A 178 -8.56 6.17 -4.74
C GLU A 178 -8.27 7.64 -4.42
N ILE A 179 -9.05 8.55 -5.02
CA ILE A 179 -9.05 9.97 -4.66
C ILE A 179 -10.17 10.19 -3.65
N VAL A 180 -9.81 10.59 -2.44
CA VAL A 180 -10.72 10.85 -1.32
C VAL A 180 -10.59 12.32 -0.91
N GLU A 181 -11.68 13.07 -0.93
CA GLU A 181 -11.67 14.52 -0.62
C GLU A 181 -10.65 15.32 -1.45
N ASN A 182 -10.49 14.97 -2.73
CA ASN A 182 -9.50 15.49 -3.67
C ASN A 182 -8.02 15.14 -3.34
N ILE A 183 -7.79 14.25 -2.41
CA ILE A 183 -6.45 13.78 -2.03
C ILE A 183 -6.26 12.37 -2.61
N PRO A 184 -5.22 12.12 -3.43
CA PRO A 184 -4.94 10.81 -3.98
C PRO A 184 -4.19 9.94 -2.97
N PHE A 185 -4.71 8.73 -2.75
CA PHE A 185 -4.10 7.71 -1.90
C PHE A 185 -3.78 6.45 -2.68
N ILE A 186 -2.67 5.82 -2.37
CA ILE A 186 -2.32 4.47 -2.78
C ILE A 186 -2.15 3.64 -1.51
N ILE A 187 -2.89 2.54 -1.41
CA ILE A 187 -2.91 1.67 -0.24
C ILE A 187 -2.30 0.32 -0.62
N ILE A 188 -1.31 -0.13 0.14
CA ILE A 188 -0.62 -1.42 -0.04
C ILE A 188 -0.53 -2.15 1.31
N LEU A 189 -0.08 -3.41 1.30
CA LEU A 189 0.25 -4.13 2.53
C LEU A 189 1.69 -3.84 2.98
N ASP A 190 1.93 -3.87 4.30
CA ASP A 190 3.25 -3.68 4.91
C ASP A 190 4.14 -4.94 4.88
N ASP A 191 3.54 -6.12 4.66
CA ASP A 191 4.24 -7.40 4.65
C ASP A 191 4.90 -7.77 3.31
N ILE A 192 4.92 -6.84 2.36
CA ILE A 192 5.63 -7.00 1.08
C ILE A 192 7.14 -6.92 1.35
N LYS A 193 7.75 -8.10 1.57
CA LYS A 193 9.20 -8.19 1.84
C LYS A 193 10.07 -7.94 0.61
N ASP A 194 9.51 -8.08 -0.58
CA ASP A 194 10.18 -7.82 -1.86
C ASP A 194 9.87 -6.40 -2.34
N GLY A 195 10.86 -5.52 -2.22
CA GLY A 195 10.75 -4.12 -2.66
C GLY A 195 10.49 -3.96 -4.15
N ALA A 196 10.95 -4.89 -4.99
CA ALA A 196 10.64 -4.85 -6.42
C ALA A 196 9.13 -5.05 -6.67
N ARG A 197 8.50 -5.98 -5.93
CA ARG A 197 7.04 -6.18 -5.97
C ARG A 197 6.30 -4.97 -5.42
N GLN A 198 6.75 -4.42 -4.28
CA GLN A 198 6.15 -3.22 -3.70
C GLN A 198 6.11 -2.07 -4.70
N ARG A 199 7.25 -1.76 -5.32
CA ARG A 199 7.39 -0.70 -6.31
C ARG A 199 6.49 -0.90 -7.53
N PHE A 200 6.43 -2.15 -8.03
CA PHE A 200 5.54 -2.48 -9.14
C PHE A 200 4.07 -2.29 -8.78
N THR A 201 3.66 -2.71 -7.58
CA THR A 201 2.29 -2.51 -7.07
C THR A 201 1.96 -1.02 -6.97
N ILE A 202 2.85 -0.20 -6.39
CA ILE A 202 2.66 1.26 -6.29
C ILE A 202 2.55 1.90 -7.68
N ALA A 203 3.43 1.54 -8.60
CA ALA A 203 3.39 2.05 -9.97
C ALA A 203 2.13 1.62 -10.74
N HIS A 204 1.62 0.42 -10.47
CA HIS A 204 0.37 -0.08 -11.03
C HIS A 204 -0.84 0.71 -10.49
N GLU A 205 -0.93 0.91 -9.18
CA GLU A 205 -1.98 1.70 -8.55
C GLU A 205 -1.92 3.20 -8.97
N LEU A 206 -0.72 3.72 -9.18
CA LEU A 206 -0.53 5.03 -9.80
C LEU A 206 -1.13 5.06 -11.21
N GLY A 207 -0.99 3.99 -11.97
CA GLY A 207 -1.63 3.84 -13.29
C GLY A 207 -3.15 4.04 -13.21
N HIS A 208 -3.82 3.45 -12.21
CA HIS A 208 -5.26 3.64 -11.99
C HIS A 208 -5.66 5.10 -11.65
N LEU A 209 -4.76 5.89 -11.05
CA LEU A 209 -5.00 7.31 -10.78
C LEU A 209 -4.82 8.20 -12.01
N LEU A 210 -3.96 7.80 -12.95
CA LEU A 210 -3.51 8.65 -14.05
C LEU A 210 -4.10 8.29 -15.42
N ILE A 211 -4.51 7.02 -15.62
CA ILE A 211 -4.98 6.51 -16.90
C ILE A 211 -6.51 6.59 -16.97
N ASN A 212 -6.99 7.21 -18.05
CA ASN A 212 -8.40 7.20 -18.41
C ASN A 212 -8.58 6.30 -19.64
N CYS A 213 -9.26 5.16 -19.46
CA CYS A 213 -9.48 4.16 -20.50
C CYS A 213 -10.74 3.34 -20.24
N ASP A 214 -11.07 2.44 -21.16
CA ASP A 214 -12.14 1.47 -20.98
C ASP A 214 -11.78 0.44 -19.92
N LYS A 215 -12.75 0.09 -19.05
CA LYS A 215 -12.56 -0.81 -17.91
C LYS A 215 -12.07 -2.21 -18.29
N GLU A 216 -12.36 -2.67 -19.52
CA GLU A 216 -11.96 -4.00 -19.98
C GLU A 216 -10.46 -4.12 -20.19
N ILE A 217 -9.78 -3.03 -20.56
CA ILE A 217 -8.35 -2.99 -20.85
C ILE A 217 -7.52 -2.32 -19.74
N GLU A 218 -8.18 -1.70 -18.76
CA GLU A 218 -7.56 -0.90 -17.71
C GLU A 218 -6.41 -1.62 -16.99
N GLU A 219 -6.64 -2.84 -16.50
CA GLU A 219 -5.60 -3.64 -15.82
C GLU A 219 -4.37 -3.89 -16.69
N LYS A 220 -4.59 -4.14 -17.97
CA LYS A 220 -3.51 -4.36 -18.93
C LYS A 220 -2.71 -3.08 -19.17
N LEU A 221 -3.40 -1.93 -19.24
CA LEU A 221 -2.75 -0.64 -19.45
C LEU A 221 -2.01 -0.17 -18.20
N CYS A 222 -2.57 -0.37 -17.00
CA CYS A 222 -1.89 -0.06 -15.74
C CYS A 222 -0.64 -0.91 -15.53
N ASN A 223 -0.68 -2.21 -15.88
CA ASN A 223 0.51 -3.06 -15.87
C ASN A 223 1.58 -2.58 -16.85
N ARG A 224 1.18 -2.15 -18.06
CA ARG A 224 2.11 -1.59 -19.05
C ARG A 224 2.71 -0.27 -18.56
N PHE A 225 1.89 0.61 -18.04
CA PHE A 225 2.32 1.88 -17.46
C PHE A 225 3.36 1.65 -16.34
N ALA A 226 3.07 0.76 -15.39
CA ALA A 226 3.99 0.42 -14.30
C ALA A 226 5.34 -0.09 -14.82
N SER A 227 5.29 -1.01 -15.78
CA SER A 227 6.50 -1.54 -16.40
C SER A 227 7.31 -0.47 -17.13
N ALA A 228 6.65 0.41 -17.90
CA ALA A 228 7.29 1.49 -18.65
C ALA A 228 7.80 2.62 -17.73
N LEU A 229 7.09 2.90 -16.63
CA LEU A 229 7.52 3.88 -15.63
C LEU A 229 8.83 3.46 -14.97
N LEU A 230 8.88 2.21 -14.49
CA LEU A 230 10.05 1.68 -13.78
C LEU A 230 11.20 1.31 -14.72
N MET A 231 10.89 0.87 -15.94
CA MET A 231 11.85 0.40 -16.94
C MET A 231 11.56 1.06 -18.30
N PRO A 232 11.92 2.33 -18.51
CA PRO A 232 11.66 3.03 -19.77
C PRO A 232 12.31 2.32 -20.97
N LYS A 233 11.62 2.35 -22.11
CA LYS A 233 12.10 1.67 -23.34
C LYS A 233 13.53 2.07 -23.71
N LYS A 234 13.83 3.38 -23.67
CA LYS A 234 15.17 3.87 -24.03
C LYS A 234 16.24 3.34 -23.08
N ALA A 235 15.97 3.32 -21.77
CA ALA A 235 16.88 2.78 -20.79
C ALA A 235 17.16 1.28 -21.03
N ILE A 236 16.13 0.49 -21.21
CA ILE A 236 16.28 -0.97 -21.44
C ILE A 236 16.99 -1.27 -22.76
N ILE A 237 16.75 -0.48 -23.81
CA ILE A 237 17.51 -0.61 -25.06
C ILE A 237 18.97 -0.21 -24.85
N ASN A 238 19.27 0.80 -24.04
CA ASN A 238 20.62 1.18 -23.69
C ASN A 238 21.39 0.04 -22.98
N GLU A 239 20.72 -0.64 -22.05
CA GLU A 239 21.30 -1.75 -21.27
C GLU A 239 21.51 -3.02 -22.11
N PHE A 240 20.53 -3.42 -22.90
CA PHE A 240 20.51 -4.72 -23.57
C PHE A 240 20.72 -4.65 -25.09
N GLY A 241 20.61 -3.46 -25.70
CA GLY A 241 20.56 -3.30 -27.15
C GLY A 241 19.17 -3.60 -27.74
N ASN A 242 19.06 -3.48 -29.07
CA ASN A 242 17.78 -3.64 -29.78
C ASN A 242 17.32 -5.10 -29.93
N TYR A 243 18.27 -6.04 -29.94
CA TYR A 243 17.97 -7.47 -30.11
C TYR A 243 19.06 -8.35 -29.51
N ARG A 244 18.67 -9.38 -28.78
CA ARG A 244 19.57 -10.34 -28.13
C ARG A 244 19.17 -11.79 -28.41
N LYS A 245 20.15 -12.58 -28.82
CA LYS A 245 20.01 -14.04 -28.95
C LYS A 245 20.31 -14.78 -27.65
N THR A 246 21.12 -14.18 -26.79
CA THR A 246 21.53 -14.71 -25.49
C THR A 246 21.71 -13.55 -24.53
N ILE A 247 21.42 -13.75 -23.25
CA ILE A 247 21.68 -12.77 -22.17
C ILE A 247 22.24 -13.56 -21.00
N SER A 248 23.27 -13.06 -20.35
CA SER A 248 23.81 -13.67 -19.14
C SER A 248 22.91 -13.32 -17.95
N PHE A 249 22.88 -14.19 -16.95
CA PHE A 249 22.12 -13.91 -15.74
C PHE A 249 22.67 -12.70 -14.96
N TYR A 250 23.98 -12.46 -15.08
CA TYR A 250 24.62 -11.30 -14.47
C TYR A 250 24.07 -9.96 -15.00
N GLU A 251 23.74 -9.87 -16.29
CA GLU A 251 23.09 -8.68 -16.87
C GLU A 251 21.72 -8.41 -16.25
N TYR A 252 20.93 -9.46 -15.95
CA TYR A 252 19.67 -9.30 -15.20
C TYR A 252 19.88 -8.78 -13.79
N VAL A 253 20.88 -9.31 -13.07
CA VAL A 253 21.18 -8.92 -11.70
C VAL A 253 21.63 -7.46 -11.65
N THR A 254 22.46 -7.03 -12.58
CA THR A 254 22.94 -5.63 -12.65
C THR A 254 21.75 -4.67 -12.83
N VAL A 255 20.90 -4.92 -13.83
CA VAL A 255 19.71 -4.08 -14.08
C VAL A 255 18.69 -4.16 -12.93
N LYS A 256 18.52 -5.33 -12.31
CA LYS A 256 17.71 -5.48 -11.09
C LYS A 256 18.18 -4.51 -10.00
N GLU A 257 19.48 -4.50 -9.71
CA GLU A 257 20.05 -3.66 -8.65
C GLU A 257 19.96 -2.16 -8.99
N GLU A 258 20.09 -1.80 -10.24
CA GLU A 258 20.05 -0.41 -10.69
C GLU A 258 18.62 0.14 -10.71
N TYR A 259 17.69 -0.59 -11.35
CA TYR A 259 16.30 -0.15 -11.54
C TYR A 259 15.37 -0.55 -10.38
N LYS A 260 15.87 -1.34 -9.42
CA LYS A 260 15.09 -1.84 -8.28
C LYS A 260 13.82 -2.58 -8.71
N VAL A 261 13.96 -3.47 -9.67
CA VAL A 261 12.89 -4.32 -10.25
C VAL A 261 13.28 -5.80 -10.17
N SER A 262 12.33 -6.72 -10.31
CA SER A 262 12.66 -8.15 -10.29
C SER A 262 13.24 -8.62 -11.63
N CYS A 263 14.11 -9.65 -11.60
CA CYS A 263 14.60 -10.29 -12.82
C CYS A 263 13.46 -10.82 -13.71
N ALA A 264 12.36 -11.27 -13.11
CA ALA A 264 11.17 -11.69 -13.84
C ALA A 264 10.50 -10.53 -14.59
N ALA A 265 10.41 -9.36 -13.95
CA ALA A 265 9.89 -8.15 -14.59
C ALA A 265 10.78 -7.68 -15.74
N ILE A 266 12.10 -7.75 -15.57
CA ILE A 266 13.06 -7.44 -16.64
C ILE A 266 12.87 -8.39 -17.83
N ASN A 267 12.79 -9.71 -17.56
CA ASN A 267 12.61 -10.72 -18.62
C ASN A 267 11.30 -10.50 -19.40
N TYR A 268 10.23 -10.17 -18.68
CA TYR A 268 8.95 -9.84 -19.32
C TYR A 268 9.07 -8.54 -20.14
N ARG A 269 9.74 -7.51 -19.63
CA ARG A 269 9.96 -6.26 -20.33
C ARG A 269 10.77 -6.42 -21.62
N LEU A 270 11.82 -7.23 -21.59
CA LEU A 270 12.63 -7.55 -22.77
C LEU A 270 11.81 -8.22 -23.87
N LYS A 271 10.91 -9.15 -23.51
CA LYS A 271 9.97 -9.75 -24.44
C LYS A 271 9.00 -8.72 -25.01
N ASP A 272 8.41 -7.89 -24.16
CA ASP A 272 7.47 -6.85 -24.55
C ASP A 272 8.05 -5.84 -25.55
N LEU A 273 9.35 -5.54 -25.42
CA LEU A 273 10.07 -4.65 -26.31
C LEU A 273 10.63 -5.37 -27.55
N ASN A 274 10.37 -6.68 -27.71
CA ASN A 274 10.91 -7.53 -28.78
C ASN A 274 12.45 -7.59 -28.81
N ILE A 275 13.11 -7.32 -27.66
CA ILE A 275 14.58 -7.44 -27.53
C ILE A 275 14.96 -8.93 -27.50
N ILE A 276 14.12 -9.77 -26.92
CA ILE A 276 14.26 -11.22 -26.91
C ILE A 276 13.04 -11.91 -27.55
N ASN A 277 13.26 -13.08 -28.14
CA ASN A 277 12.18 -13.88 -28.68
C ASN A 277 11.53 -14.77 -27.59
N ASP A 278 10.40 -15.43 -27.94
CA ASP A 278 9.65 -16.29 -27.01
C ASP A 278 10.46 -17.48 -26.49
N TYR A 279 11.39 -18.03 -27.28
CA TYR A 279 12.25 -19.10 -26.84
C TYR A 279 13.18 -18.66 -25.71
N LEU A 280 13.89 -17.55 -25.89
CA LEU A 280 14.79 -17.01 -24.88
C LEU A 280 14.02 -16.55 -23.64
N TYR A 281 12.85 -15.91 -23.82
CA TYR A 281 11.95 -15.55 -22.72
C TYR A 281 11.60 -16.76 -21.84
N LYS A 282 11.12 -17.86 -22.44
CA LYS A 282 10.75 -19.08 -21.70
C LYS A 282 11.96 -19.72 -21.01
N LYS A 283 13.09 -19.81 -21.71
CA LYS A 283 14.35 -20.31 -21.15
C LYS A 283 14.79 -19.53 -19.93
N MET A 284 14.80 -18.20 -20.02
CA MET A 284 15.20 -17.35 -18.90
C MET A 284 14.16 -17.34 -17.78
N SER A 285 12.87 -17.42 -18.09
CA SER A 285 11.83 -17.56 -17.05
C SER A 285 12.03 -18.82 -16.22
N SER A 286 12.32 -19.97 -16.86
CA SER A 286 12.63 -21.20 -16.16
C SER A 286 13.90 -21.08 -15.31
N TYR A 287 14.94 -20.48 -15.87
CA TYR A 287 16.20 -20.25 -15.14
C TYR A 287 15.98 -19.36 -13.91
N ILE A 288 15.33 -18.21 -14.07
CA ILE A 288 15.00 -17.28 -12.99
C ILE A 288 14.18 -17.97 -11.91
N SER A 289 13.14 -18.73 -12.29
CA SER A 289 12.29 -19.48 -11.34
C SER A 289 13.07 -20.52 -10.55
N THR A 290 14.03 -21.22 -11.17
CA THR A 290 14.82 -22.26 -10.52
C THR A 290 15.85 -21.69 -9.56
N TYR A 291 16.56 -20.63 -9.94
CA TYR A 291 17.70 -20.12 -9.18
C TYR A 291 17.35 -18.97 -8.23
N ILE A 292 16.26 -18.23 -8.48
CA ILE A 292 15.79 -17.15 -7.59
C ILE A 292 14.56 -17.59 -6.78
N GLY A 293 13.90 -18.64 -7.18
CA GLY A 293 12.50 -19.01 -6.96
C GLY A 293 12.04 -19.24 -5.54
N LYS A 294 12.88 -19.21 -4.51
CA LYS A 294 12.42 -19.26 -3.11
C LYS A 294 13.18 -18.34 -2.18
N ASP A 295 14.44 -18.05 -2.48
CA ASP A 295 15.27 -17.17 -1.66
C ASP A 295 16.10 -16.31 -2.60
N ASP A 296 15.55 -15.16 -2.99
CA ASP A 296 16.36 -14.14 -3.66
C ASP A 296 17.54 -13.80 -2.75
N LEU A 297 18.74 -14.22 -3.13
CA LEU A 297 19.96 -14.06 -2.35
C LEU A 297 20.28 -12.59 -2.08
N ASN A 298 19.67 -11.67 -2.84
CA ASN A 298 19.80 -10.23 -2.66
C ASN A 298 18.46 -9.52 -2.94
N PRO A 299 17.46 -9.65 -2.04
CA PRO A 299 16.15 -9.05 -2.24
C PRO A 299 16.26 -7.51 -2.22
N ILE A 300 15.54 -6.86 -3.12
CA ILE A 300 15.38 -5.40 -3.08
C ILE A 300 14.66 -5.03 -1.78
N LYS A 301 15.26 -4.14 -0.98
CA LYS A 301 14.62 -3.66 0.24
C LYS A 301 13.37 -2.85 -0.10
N PRO A 302 12.25 -3.06 0.60
CA PRO A 302 11.07 -2.21 0.47
C PRO A 302 11.37 -0.75 0.80
N GLU A 303 10.71 0.14 0.08
CA GLU A 303 10.71 1.56 0.40
C GLU A 303 9.80 1.83 1.60
N ILE A 304 10.13 2.84 2.40
CA ILE A 304 9.42 3.19 3.64
C ILE A 304 8.72 4.54 3.43
N THR A 305 7.49 4.65 3.96
CA THR A 305 6.75 5.91 4.03
C THR A 305 7.21 6.70 5.25
N TYR A 306 7.57 7.96 5.06
CA TYR A 306 8.00 8.84 6.16
C TYR A 306 7.07 10.04 6.36
N GLN A 307 6.30 10.39 5.33
CA GLN A 307 5.61 11.68 5.29
C GLN A 307 4.54 11.79 6.39
N TYR A 308 3.74 10.74 6.60
CA TYR A 308 2.71 10.74 7.64
C TYR A 308 3.32 10.96 9.03
N LYS A 309 4.32 10.15 9.38
CA LYS A 309 5.00 10.23 10.67
C LYS A 309 5.70 11.58 10.85
N LYS A 310 6.40 12.06 9.83
CA LYS A 310 7.05 13.37 9.82
C LYS A 310 6.06 14.52 10.08
N ILE A 311 4.86 14.47 9.49
CA ILE A 311 3.85 15.51 9.71
C ILE A 311 3.33 15.43 11.15
N VAL A 312 3.05 14.24 11.68
CA VAL A 312 2.57 14.06 13.05
C VAL A 312 3.58 14.62 14.07
N HIS A 313 4.89 14.28 13.93
CA HIS A 313 5.94 14.83 14.79
C HIS A 313 6.04 16.35 14.65
N LYS A 314 5.94 16.90 13.43
CA LYS A 314 5.94 18.33 13.21
C LYS A 314 4.77 19.01 13.97
N LEU A 315 3.56 18.48 13.86
CA LEU A 315 2.38 19.03 14.52
C LEU A 315 2.48 19.01 16.05
N GLU A 316 3.09 17.97 16.61
CA GLU A 316 3.35 17.86 18.04
C GLU A 316 4.43 18.87 18.48
N ASN A 317 5.54 18.97 17.77
CA ASN A 317 6.62 19.91 18.03
C ASN A 317 6.19 21.40 17.90
N GLU A 318 5.14 21.67 17.09
CA GLU A 318 4.55 23.01 16.94
C GLU A 318 3.39 23.25 17.92
N ASP A 319 3.16 22.37 18.92
CA ASP A 319 2.06 22.44 19.90
C ASP A 319 0.64 22.49 19.25
N ILE A 320 0.51 22.07 17.98
CA ILE A 320 -0.79 22.02 17.28
C ILE A 320 -1.62 20.84 17.78
N ILE A 321 -0.95 19.71 18.06
CA ILE A 321 -1.56 18.54 18.69
C ILE A 321 -0.79 18.14 19.94
N SER A 322 -1.47 17.52 20.90
CA SER A 322 -0.80 17.00 22.10
C SER A 322 -0.04 15.70 21.79
N ILE A 323 0.98 15.36 22.60
CA ILE A 323 1.69 14.08 22.53
C ILE A 323 0.73 12.88 22.60
N ASN A 324 -0.35 12.96 23.38
CA ASN A 324 -1.35 11.89 23.44
C ASN A 324 -2.06 11.72 22.10
N LYS A 325 -2.35 12.82 21.37
CA LYS A 325 -2.95 12.78 20.04
C LYS A 325 -1.97 12.28 19.02
N ALA A 326 -0.70 12.66 19.08
CA ALA A 326 0.35 12.15 18.23
C ALA A 326 0.51 10.63 18.38
N CYS A 327 0.60 10.14 19.63
CA CYS A 327 0.64 8.71 19.94
C CYS A 327 -0.60 7.96 19.42
N GLU A 328 -1.78 8.56 19.55
CA GLU A 328 -3.03 8.00 19.02
C GLU A 328 -2.98 7.86 17.50
N LEU A 329 -2.51 8.89 16.78
CA LEU A 329 -2.43 8.90 15.32
C LEU A 329 -1.43 7.89 14.78
N LEU A 330 -0.27 7.74 15.45
CA LEU A 330 0.77 6.80 15.06
C LEU A 330 0.51 5.36 15.54
N GLY A 331 -0.40 5.18 16.51
CA GLY A 331 -0.64 3.90 17.16
C GLY A 331 0.55 3.46 18.03
N GLU A 332 1.29 4.40 18.59
CA GLU A 332 2.49 4.24 19.41
C GLU A 332 2.23 4.59 20.87
N THR A 333 3.05 4.06 21.78
CA THR A 333 3.07 4.52 23.18
C THR A 333 3.92 5.79 23.30
N ALA A 334 3.72 6.56 24.37
CA ALA A 334 4.53 7.75 24.63
C ALA A 334 6.03 7.43 24.77
N ASP A 335 6.36 6.25 25.31
CA ASP A 335 7.74 5.79 25.41
C ASP A 335 8.36 5.47 24.04
N GLU A 336 7.59 4.91 23.11
CA GLU A 336 8.03 4.64 21.74
C GLU A 336 8.20 5.96 20.98
N PHE A 337 7.22 6.86 21.06
CA PHE A 337 7.27 8.18 20.44
C PHE A 337 8.51 8.97 20.87
N ASN A 338 8.79 9.07 22.18
CA ASN A 338 9.94 9.79 22.70
C ASN A 338 11.30 9.16 22.40
N ARG A 339 11.38 7.81 22.23
CA ARG A 339 12.64 7.12 21.88
C ARG A 339 13.13 7.39 20.48
N GLU A 340 12.24 7.67 19.56
CA GLU A 340 12.61 7.94 18.17
C GLU A 340 13.30 9.29 18.00
N ASP A 341 12.97 10.29 18.82
CA ASP A 341 13.66 11.59 18.82
C ASP A 341 15.15 11.50 19.20
N TYR A 342 15.57 10.38 19.82
CA TYR A 342 16.97 10.17 20.24
C TYR A 342 17.79 9.25 19.32
N ASN A 343 17.19 8.65 18.29
CA ASN A 343 17.84 7.65 17.44
C ASN A 343 18.23 8.15 16.04
N TYR A 344 18.23 9.48 15.83
CA TYR A 344 18.66 10.11 14.58
C TYR A 344 19.93 10.93 14.77
#